data_af3075255f37353a343e462e66b86bdb
#
_entry.id   af3075255f37353a343e462e66b86bdb
#
_cell.length_a   1.000
_cell.length_b   1.000
_cell.length_c   1.000
_cell.angle_alpha   90.00
_cell.angle_beta   90.00
_cell.angle_gamma   90.00
#
_symmetry.space_group_name_H-M   'P 1'
#
loop_
_entity.id
_entity.type
_entity.pdbx_description
1 polymer ?
#
loop_
_entity_poly.entity_id
_entity_poly.type
_entity_poly.pdbx_seq_one_letter_code
_entity_poly.pdbx_strand_id
1 'polypeptide(L)'
;MQHFVYYPQEKITTCGKCIYDEATSAEWFHFAFDDSPASEDGKLKNGHLAFVGIILFSDGSTTIDKMQKHSEHPLLITMLNLSIECRKKLEAWQLVSLLPDVEVSDLEKTSNLSDLSKECLAQYHRSTGFLLEPFRDPNKYYE
;
A
#
# COMPACT_ATOMS: atom_id res chain seq x y z
N MET A 1 -11.47 20.68 -8.05
CA MET A 1 -10.53 19.56 -7.94
C MET A 1 -9.59 19.80 -6.76
N GLN A 2 -9.95 19.37 -5.56
CA GLN A 2 -9.10 19.50 -4.36
C GLN A 2 -9.22 18.23 -3.52
N HIS A 3 -8.87 17.09 -4.13
CA HIS A 3 -8.95 15.80 -3.43
C HIS A 3 -7.57 15.20 -3.15
N PHE A 4 -6.50 15.85 -3.61
CA PHE A 4 -5.13 15.40 -3.43
C PHE A 4 -4.36 16.34 -2.51
N VAL A 5 -3.77 15.79 -1.45
CA VAL A 5 -3.01 16.53 -0.44
C VAL A 5 -1.53 16.33 -0.70
N TYR A 6 -0.82 17.39 -1.04
CA TYR A 6 0.61 17.36 -1.38
C TYR A 6 1.52 17.50 -0.16
N TYR A 7 1.04 18.12 0.92
CA TYR A 7 1.81 18.42 2.10
C TYR A 7 1.15 17.86 3.35
N PRO A 8 1.94 17.54 4.40
CA PRO A 8 1.38 17.21 5.70
C PRO A 8 0.40 18.28 6.20
N GLN A 9 -0.67 17.86 6.86
CA GLN A 9 -1.71 18.75 7.36
C GLN A 9 -1.75 18.69 8.87
N GLU A 10 -1.55 19.83 9.53
CA GLU A 10 -1.85 19.96 10.95
C GLU A 10 -3.31 20.39 11.13
N LYS A 11 -4.05 19.63 11.91
CA LYS A 11 -5.40 19.99 12.35
C LYS A 11 -5.40 20.08 13.87
N ILE A 12 -5.77 21.24 14.37
CA ILE A 12 -5.76 21.51 15.81
C ILE A 12 -7.18 21.86 16.26
N THR A 13 -7.62 21.27 17.37
CA THR A 13 -8.89 21.63 18.01
C THR A 13 -8.82 23.05 18.61
N THR A 14 -9.97 23.63 18.94
CA THR A 14 -10.05 24.91 19.64
C THR A 14 -9.36 24.91 21.00
N CYS A 15 -9.12 23.75 21.59
CA CYS A 15 -8.39 23.58 22.86
C CYS A 15 -6.90 23.21 22.66
N GLY A 16 -6.37 23.31 21.44
CA GLY A 16 -4.94 23.12 21.14
C GLY A 16 -4.50 21.65 21.00
N LYS A 17 -5.43 20.68 20.91
CA LYS A 17 -5.08 19.26 20.69
C LYS A 17 -5.03 18.95 19.20
N CYS A 18 -4.03 18.16 18.77
CA CYS A 18 -3.94 17.66 17.41
C CYS A 18 -5.10 16.69 17.09
N ILE A 19 -5.62 16.79 15.86
CA ILE A 19 -6.63 15.89 15.31
C ILE A 19 -5.95 15.04 14.24
N TYR A 20 -5.99 13.72 14.39
CA TYR A 20 -5.48 12.76 13.42
C TYR A 20 -6.65 12.05 12.75
N ASP A 21 -7.30 12.72 11.80
CA ASP A 21 -8.46 12.20 11.07
C ASP A 21 -8.12 11.65 9.69
N GLU A 22 -6.95 12.04 9.16
CA GLU A 22 -6.42 11.60 7.88
C GLU A 22 -4.99 11.08 8.04
N ALA A 23 -4.56 10.19 7.15
CA ALA A 23 -3.20 9.69 7.18
C ALA A 23 -2.16 10.80 6.96
N THR A 24 -2.52 11.84 6.19
CA THR A 24 -1.68 13.02 5.94
C THR A 24 -1.55 13.95 7.16
N SER A 25 -2.37 13.78 8.19
CA SER A 25 -2.24 14.49 9.47
C SER A 25 -1.51 13.66 10.54
N ALA A 26 -1.12 12.43 10.22
CA ALA A 26 -0.41 11.56 11.16
C ALA A 26 1.06 11.96 11.29
N GLU A 27 1.59 11.87 12.51
CA GLU A 27 2.96 12.25 12.85
C GLU A 27 4.00 11.53 11.98
N TRP A 28 3.83 10.23 11.72
CA TRP A 28 4.73 9.47 10.86
C TRP A 28 4.79 9.99 9.42
N PHE A 29 3.67 10.55 8.91
CA PHE A 29 3.64 11.14 7.57
C PHE A 29 4.43 12.44 7.50
N HIS A 30 4.40 13.26 8.57
CA HIS A 30 5.23 14.44 8.70
C HIS A 30 6.71 14.06 8.69
N PHE A 31 7.13 13.11 9.53
CA PHE A 31 8.51 12.64 9.54
C PHE A 31 8.98 12.10 8.18
N ALA A 32 8.17 11.26 7.53
CA ALA A 32 8.52 10.72 6.23
C ALA A 32 8.58 11.79 5.14
N PHE A 33 7.74 12.82 5.22
CA PHE A 33 7.79 13.97 4.32
C PHE A 33 9.06 14.78 4.55
N ASP A 34 9.40 15.09 5.80
CA ASP A 34 10.57 15.91 6.16
C ASP A 34 11.88 15.23 5.75
N ASP A 35 11.95 13.89 5.82
CA ASP A 35 13.08 13.10 5.35
C ASP A 35 13.15 12.98 3.82
N SER A 36 12.09 13.38 3.11
CA SER A 36 12.02 13.25 1.66
C SER A 36 12.64 14.46 0.94
N PRO A 37 13.19 14.27 -0.27
CA PRO A 37 13.64 15.40 -1.09
C PRO A 37 12.52 16.40 -1.45
N ALA A 38 11.25 16.04 -1.26
CA ALA A 38 10.11 16.92 -1.49
C ALA A 38 9.97 18.01 -0.41
N SER A 39 10.59 17.85 0.77
CA SER A 39 10.60 18.84 1.84
C SER A 39 11.57 19.99 1.56
N GLU A 40 12.65 19.72 0.84
CA GLU A 40 13.64 20.73 0.43
C GLU A 40 13.13 21.52 -0.79
N ASP A 41 12.29 22.53 -0.58
CA ASP A 41 11.79 23.52 -1.57
C ASP A 41 11.18 22.96 -2.88
N GLY A 42 10.98 21.64 -3.00
CA GLY A 42 10.28 20.99 -4.14
C GLY A 42 10.81 21.32 -5.54
N LYS A 43 11.99 21.92 -5.62
CA LYS A 43 12.55 22.43 -6.88
C LYS A 43 13.69 21.55 -7.37
N LEU A 44 13.37 20.44 -7.98
CA LEU A 44 14.27 19.94 -9.01
C LEU A 44 14.34 20.96 -10.16
N LYS A 45 15.52 21.11 -10.76
CA LYS A 45 15.82 22.11 -11.82
C LYS A 45 14.80 22.14 -12.97
N ASN A 46 13.94 21.13 -13.12
CA ASN A 46 12.96 20.98 -14.21
C ASN A 46 11.59 20.44 -13.76
N GLY A 47 11.23 20.46 -12.47
CA GLY A 47 9.94 19.94 -12.03
C GLY A 47 9.72 20.09 -10.52
N HIS A 48 8.49 19.80 -10.10
CA HIS A 48 8.13 19.73 -8.69
C HIS A 48 8.15 18.26 -8.26
N LEU A 49 8.82 17.97 -7.13
CA LEU A 49 8.70 16.68 -6.47
C LEU A 49 7.41 16.66 -5.65
N ALA A 50 6.69 15.56 -5.72
CA ALA A 50 5.56 15.29 -4.86
C ALA A 50 5.87 14.07 -3.99
N PHE A 51 5.65 14.18 -2.68
CA PHE A 51 5.68 13.04 -1.78
C PHE A 51 4.34 12.31 -1.88
N VAL A 52 4.38 11.06 -2.31
CA VAL A 52 3.18 10.24 -2.49
C VAL A 52 3.25 9.02 -1.57
N GLY A 53 2.34 8.96 -0.61
CA GLY A 53 2.13 7.77 0.20
C GLY A 53 1.27 6.74 -0.55
N ILE A 54 1.58 5.47 -0.37
CA ILE A 54 0.87 4.35 -0.98
C ILE A 54 0.24 3.50 0.12
N ILE A 55 -1.03 3.14 -0.06
CA ILE A 55 -1.72 2.15 0.76
C ILE A 55 -1.87 0.88 -0.07
N LEU A 56 -1.37 -0.21 0.49
CA LEU A 56 -1.61 -1.56 0.00
C LEU A 56 -2.70 -2.21 0.85
N PHE A 57 -3.67 -2.81 0.19
CA PHE A 57 -4.74 -3.56 0.83
C PHE A 57 -4.85 -4.93 0.19
N SER A 58 -4.88 -5.97 1.00
CA SER A 58 -5.19 -7.33 0.57
C SER A 58 -6.27 -7.88 1.48
N ASP A 59 -7.36 -8.29 0.89
CA ASP A 59 -8.44 -8.95 1.62
C ASP A 59 -8.23 -10.47 1.63
N GLY A 60 -8.97 -11.13 2.53
CA GLY A 60 -9.01 -12.58 2.59
C GLY A 60 -9.53 -13.22 1.30
N SER A 61 -9.40 -14.52 1.21
CA SER A 61 -9.69 -15.30 0.01
C SER A 61 -11.00 -14.95 -0.68
N THR A 62 -10.89 -14.44 -1.91
CA THR A 62 -12.04 -14.33 -2.81
C THR A 62 -12.15 -15.62 -3.60
N THR A 63 -13.25 -16.34 -3.45
CA THR A 63 -13.50 -17.55 -4.25
C THR A 63 -13.83 -17.18 -5.70
N ILE A 64 -13.05 -17.69 -6.64
CA ILE A 64 -13.17 -17.34 -8.06
C ILE A 64 -14.14 -18.27 -8.78
N ASP A 65 -14.32 -19.47 -8.28
CA ASP A 65 -15.19 -20.44 -8.91
C ASP A 65 -16.45 -20.72 -8.08
N LYS A 66 -17.50 -21.18 -8.79
CA LYS A 66 -18.76 -21.58 -8.16
C LYS A 66 -18.63 -22.79 -7.23
N MET A 67 -17.53 -23.52 -7.31
CA MET A 67 -17.24 -24.71 -6.50
C MET A 67 -16.38 -24.38 -5.27
N GLN A 68 -15.99 -23.13 -5.06
CA GLN A 68 -15.16 -22.66 -3.93
C GLN A 68 -13.81 -23.40 -3.80
N LYS A 69 -13.26 -23.90 -4.91
CA LYS A 69 -12.04 -24.70 -4.93
C LYS A 69 -10.77 -23.85 -5.06
N HIS A 70 -10.90 -22.67 -5.63
CA HIS A 70 -9.78 -21.76 -5.82
C HIS A 70 -10.08 -20.44 -5.16
N SER A 71 -9.17 -20.03 -4.31
CA SER A 71 -9.20 -18.71 -3.66
C SER A 71 -8.00 -17.91 -4.11
N GLU A 72 -8.18 -16.62 -4.29
CA GLU A 72 -7.12 -15.67 -4.57
C GLU A 72 -7.24 -14.47 -3.66
N HIS A 73 -6.09 -13.86 -3.35
CA HIS A 73 -6.03 -12.68 -2.52
C HIS A 73 -5.80 -11.47 -3.41
N PRO A 74 -6.82 -10.63 -3.66
CA PRO A 74 -6.62 -9.40 -4.41
C PRO A 74 -5.68 -8.47 -3.66
N LEU A 75 -4.67 -7.95 -4.36
CA LEU A 75 -3.82 -6.88 -3.87
C LEU A 75 -4.26 -5.59 -4.55
N LEU A 76 -4.79 -4.69 -3.75
CA LEU A 76 -5.26 -3.38 -4.17
C LEU A 76 -4.29 -2.30 -3.73
N ILE A 77 -4.18 -1.25 -4.52
CA ILE A 77 -3.36 -0.08 -4.23
C ILE A 77 -4.19 1.20 -4.33
N THR A 78 -3.92 2.14 -3.45
CA THR A 78 -4.44 3.51 -3.56
C THR A 78 -3.41 4.51 -3.05
N MET A 79 -3.61 5.78 -3.39
CA MET A 79 -2.76 6.87 -2.90
C MET A 79 -3.27 7.36 -1.55
N LEU A 80 -2.37 7.40 -0.59
CA LEU A 80 -2.65 7.91 0.75
C LEU A 80 -2.98 9.40 0.75
N ASN A 81 -2.42 10.13 -0.20
CA ASN A 81 -2.64 11.58 -0.37
C ASN A 81 -4.07 11.94 -0.82
N LEU A 82 -4.86 10.97 -1.27
CA LEU A 82 -6.28 11.20 -1.54
C LEU A 82 -7.05 11.37 -0.24
N SER A 83 -8.01 12.29 -0.20
CA SER A 83 -8.91 12.43 0.95
C SER A 83 -9.68 11.14 1.22
N ILE A 84 -10.07 10.89 2.46
CA ILE A 84 -10.83 9.71 2.85
C ILE A 84 -12.12 9.56 2.04
N GLU A 85 -12.78 10.67 1.70
CA GLU A 85 -13.99 10.66 0.88
C GLU A 85 -13.74 10.17 -0.55
N CYS A 86 -12.55 10.41 -1.08
CA CYS A 86 -12.15 9.85 -2.37
C CYS A 86 -11.76 8.38 -2.24
N ARG A 87 -11.02 8.01 -1.20
CA ARG A 87 -10.58 6.63 -0.97
C ARG A 87 -11.72 5.65 -0.67
N LYS A 88 -12.87 6.14 -0.21
CA LYS A 88 -14.09 5.32 -0.05
C LYS A 88 -14.71 4.89 -1.39
N LYS A 89 -14.33 5.50 -2.49
CA LYS A 89 -14.85 5.18 -3.82
C LYS A 89 -14.02 4.05 -4.45
N LEU A 90 -14.68 3.16 -5.17
CA LEU A 90 -14.01 2.04 -5.84
C LEU A 90 -12.99 2.52 -6.87
N GLU A 91 -13.27 3.63 -7.56
CA GLU A 91 -12.39 4.19 -8.59
C GLU A 91 -11.04 4.70 -8.04
N ALA A 92 -10.94 4.90 -6.72
CA ALA A 92 -9.68 5.28 -6.08
C ALA A 92 -8.74 4.09 -5.84
N TRP A 93 -9.22 2.87 -6.05
CA TRP A 93 -8.47 1.63 -5.84
C TRP A 93 -8.15 0.97 -7.17
N GLN A 94 -6.91 0.58 -7.32
CA GLN A 94 -6.41 -0.15 -8.49
C GLN A 94 -6.03 -1.56 -8.08
N LEU A 95 -6.57 -2.56 -8.78
CA LEU A 95 -6.10 -3.94 -8.65
C LEU A 95 -4.71 -4.06 -9.27
N VAL A 96 -3.74 -4.45 -8.46
CA VAL A 96 -2.35 -4.64 -8.88
C VAL A 96 -2.12 -6.08 -9.29
N SER A 97 -2.61 -7.02 -8.47
CA SER A 97 -2.40 -8.45 -8.68
C SER A 97 -3.43 -9.27 -7.91
N LEU A 98 -3.57 -10.51 -8.33
CA LEU A 98 -4.19 -11.56 -7.55
C LEU A 98 -3.05 -12.44 -7.01
N LEU A 99 -2.91 -12.49 -5.69
CA LEU A 99 -1.91 -13.31 -5.05
C LEU A 99 -2.47 -14.74 -4.93
N PRO A 100 -1.73 -15.76 -5.40
CA PRO A 100 -2.19 -17.13 -5.31
C PRO A 100 -2.26 -17.61 -3.86
N ASP A 101 -3.23 -18.44 -3.57
CA ASP A 101 -3.25 -19.20 -2.32
C ASP A 101 -2.21 -20.33 -2.37
N VAL A 102 -1.64 -20.66 -1.23
CA VAL A 102 -0.68 -21.78 -1.14
C VAL A 102 -1.46 -23.08 -1.09
N GLU A 103 -1.38 -23.89 -2.14
CA GLU A 103 -1.99 -25.21 -2.14
C GLU A 103 -1.25 -26.14 -1.18
N VAL A 104 -1.98 -26.63 -0.19
CA VAL A 104 -1.45 -27.54 0.85
C VAL A 104 -1.07 -28.91 0.25
N SER A 105 -1.52 -29.22 -0.97
CA SER A 105 -1.25 -30.50 -1.66
C SER A 105 0.22 -30.71 -2.01
N ASP A 106 0.99 -29.63 -2.16
CA ASP A 106 2.41 -29.68 -2.53
C ASP A 106 3.35 -29.78 -1.31
N LEU A 107 2.82 -29.48 -0.13
CA LEU A 107 3.51 -29.66 1.12
C LEU A 107 3.15 -31.03 1.70
N GLU A 108 3.87 -32.07 1.24
CA GLU A 108 3.63 -33.44 1.71
C GLU A 108 3.43 -33.52 3.23
N LYS A 109 2.34 -34.07 3.62
CA LYS A 109 1.80 -34.76 4.81
C LYS A 109 2.61 -34.81 6.12
N THR A 110 3.75 -34.14 6.24
CA THR A 110 4.67 -34.22 7.39
C THR A 110 4.97 -32.89 8.05
N SER A 111 4.51 -31.75 7.50
CA SER A 111 4.81 -30.45 8.08
C SER A 111 3.78 -30.04 9.14
N ASN A 112 4.27 -29.60 10.30
CA ASN A 112 3.45 -28.99 11.33
C ASN A 112 2.73 -27.74 10.76
N LEU A 113 1.52 -27.45 11.26
CA LEU A 113 0.76 -26.23 10.91
C LEU A 113 1.59 -24.93 10.96
N SER A 114 2.61 -24.88 11.85
CA SER A 114 3.53 -23.76 11.95
C SER A 114 4.42 -23.57 10.73
N ASP A 115 4.79 -24.63 10.05
CA ASP A 115 5.68 -24.57 8.89
C ASP A 115 4.90 -24.18 7.63
N LEU A 116 3.66 -24.61 7.53
CA LEU A 116 2.72 -24.16 6.50
C LEU A 116 2.50 -22.63 6.60
N SER A 117 2.24 -22.13 7.80
CA SER A 117 2.05 -20.69 8.02
C SER A 117 3.28 -19.88 7.63
N LYS A 118 4.49 -20.39 7.91
CA LYS A 118 5.75 -19.73 7.51
C LYS A 118 5.92 -19.71 6.00
N GLU A 119 5.59 -20.81 5.31
CA GLU A 119 5.71 -20.87 3.84
C GLU A 119 4.70 -19.95 3.17
N CYS A 120 3.44 -19.90 3.62
CA CYS A 120 2.43 -18.95 3.16
C CYS A 120 2.92 -17.51 3.32
N LEU A 121 3.47 -17.17 4.48
CA LEU A 121 4.01 -15.84 4.75
C LEU A 121 5.22 -15.54 3.85
N ALA A 122 6.12 -16.49 3.68
CA ALA A 122 7.30 -16.33 2.81
C ALA A 122 6.89 -16.11 1.34
N GLN A 123 5.89 -16.85 0.85
CA GLN A 123 5.37 -16.67 -0.50
C GLN A 123 4.69 -15.31 -0.67
N TYR A 124 3.88 -14.89 0.30
CA TYR A 124 3.27 -13.56 0.31
C TYR A 124 4.33 -12.46 0.23
N HIS A 125 5.38 -12.54 1.05
CA HIS A 125 6.48 -11.57 1.04
C HIS A 125 7.26 -11.58 -0.28
N ARG A 126 7.53 -12.74 -0.87
CA ARG A 126 8.19 -12.83 -2.19
C ARG A 126 7.35 -12.15 -3.27
N SER A 127 6.06 -12.49 -3.34
CA SER A 127 5.13 -11.94 -4.35
C SER A 127 4.99 -10.42 -4.19
N THR A 128 4.79 -9.94 -2.97
CA THR A 128 4.69 -8.51 -2.68
C THR A 128 6.01 -7.79 -2.97
N GLY A 129 7.16 -8.42 -2.62
CA GLY A 129 8.49 -7.88 -2.90
C GLY A 129 8.74 -7.70 -4.39
N PHE A 130 8.33 -8.65 -5.21
CA PHE A 130 8.41 -8.57 -6.67
C PHE A 130 7.54 -7.44 -7.24
N LEU A 131 6.30 -7.31 -6.76
CA LEU A 131 5.37 -6.27 -7.21
C LEU A 131 5.82 -4.86 -6.82
N LEU A 132 6.54 -4.72 -5.69
CA LEU A 132 7.03 -3.43 -5.20
C LEU A 132 8.46 -3.11 -5.67
N GLU A 133 9.12 -4.02 -6.41
CA GLU A 133 10.49 -3.79 -6.91
C GLU A 133 10.63 -2.51 -7.74
N PRO A 134 9.68 -2.11 -8.61
CA PRO A 134 9.76 -0.85 -9.36
C PRO A 134 9.84 0.40 -8.48
N PHE A 135 9.27 0.36 -7.28
CA PHE A 135 9.33 1.47 -6.32
C PHE A 135 10.64 1.52 -5.52
N ARG A 136 11.41 0.41 -5.50
CA ARG A 136 12.70 0.34 -4.81
C ARG A 136 13.86 0.81 -5.67
N ASP A 137 13.79 0.57 -6.98
CA ASP A 137 14.82 0.97 -7.95
C ASP A 137 14.16 1.60 -9.18
N PRO A 138 13.83 2.88 -9.11
CA PRO A 138 13.18 3.59 -10.21
C PRO A 138 14.04 3.60 -11.48
N ASN A 139 15.36 3.58 -11.36
CA ASN A 139 16.25 3.64 -12.54
C ASN A 139 16.21 2.37 -13.40
N LYS A 140 15.69 1.27 -12.86
CA LYS A 140 15.58 -0.01 -13.59
C LYS A 140 14.44 -0.03 -14.61
N TYR A 141 13.42 0.83 -14.44
CA TYR A 141 12.15 0.74 -15.18
C TYR A 141 11.79 2.01 -15.97
N TYR A 142 12.58 3.08 -15.88
CA TYR A 142 12.27 4.39 -16.49
C TYR A 142 13.43 4.90 -17.38
N GLU A 143 14.04 3.98 -18.15
CA GLU A 143 14.91 4.37 -19.27
C GLU A 143 14.11 4.68 -20.54
#